data_4a868d164463c6d339a1e7cca4a84885
#
_entry.id   4a868d164463c6d339a1e7cca4a84885
#
_cell.length_a   1.000
_cell.length_b   1.000
_cell.length_c   1.000
_cell.angle_alpha   90.00
_cell.angle_beta   90.00
_cell.angle_gamma   90.00
#
_symmetry.space_group_name_H-M   'P 1'
#
loop_
_entity.id
_entity.type
_entity.pdbx_description
1 polymer ?
#
loop_
_entity_poly.entity_id
_entity_poly.type
_entity_poly.pdbx_seq_one_letter_code
_entity_poly.pdbx_strand_id
1 'polypeptide(L)'
;GSCHRNEPSGSLHGIMRVRGFVQDDAHIFCTEAQIQPEVSAFIDFLHVVYADFGFSEVVYRLSTRPEQRVGTDADWDRAEKALADALDAHKLPWKELPGEGAFYGPKIEFSLKDCIGRVWQLGTIQVDFSMPGRLDAQYVAEDGSRQIPVMLHRAILGSFERFIGILIEHYEGVFPTWLAPKQAVVLNITDKQSEYAQKVEDSLKNNGFRASSDLRNEKIGFKIREHTIQKVPYLLVVGDKEVESQTVAVRARRGE
;
A
#
# COMPACT_ATOMS: atom_id res chain seq x y z
N GLY A 1 4.60 -10.56 2.08
CA GLY A 1 4.98 -11.65 2.97
C GLY A 1 5.09 -11.21 4.42
N SER A 2 5.05 -12.17 5.34
CA SER A 2 5.19 -11.90 6.78
C SER A 2 6.65 -11.62 7.13
N CYS A 3 6.89 -10.52 7.84
CA CYS A 3 8.22 -10.07 8.26
C CYS A 3 8.28 -9.91 9.78
N HIS A 4 9.45 -10.22 10.35
CA HIS A 4 9.72 -10.03 11.77
C HIS A 4 11.05 -9.30 11.94
N ARG A 5 11.07 -8.25 12.77
CA ARG A 5 12.28 -7.48 13.08
C ARG A 5 12.47 -7.36 14.59
N ASN A 6 13.71 -7.52 15.05
CA ASN A 6 14.06 -7.29 16.45
C ASN A 6 14.18 -5.80 16.74
N GLU A 7 13.02 -5.12 16.82
CA GLU A 7 12.96 -3.70 17.15
C GLU A 7 13.12 -3.50 18.66
N PRO A 8 13.95 -2.56 19.12
CA PRO A 8 14.01 -2.18 20.53
C PRO A 8 12.66 -1.66 21.00
N SER A 9 12.28 -1.94 22.26
CA SER A 9 10.97 -1.51 22.79
C SER A 9 10.74 0.00 22.70
N GLY A 10 11.77 0.82 22.88
CA GLY A 10 11.69 2.27 22.79
C GLY A 10 11.50 2.83 21.37
N SER A 11 11.65 2.00 20.32
CA SER A 11 11.42 2.41 18.93
C SER A 11 10.03 2.08 18.41
N LEU A 12 9.21 1.32 19.17
CA LEU A 12 7.86 0.96 18.76
C LEU A 12 6.94 2.18 18.72
N HIS A 13 6.05 2.26 17.72
CA HIS A 13 5.16 3.41 17.53
C HIS A 13 3.80 3.02 16.96
N GLY A 14 2.86 2.63 17.82
CA GLY A 14 1.54 2.17 17.37
C GLY A 14 1.65 1.10 16.28
N ILE A 15 0.87 1.23 15.21
CA ILE A 15 0.96 0.38 14.01
C ILE A 15 2.03 0.86 13.01
N MET A 16 2.61 2.05 13.23
CA MET A 16 3.61 2.62 12.32
C MET A 16 4.96 1.93 12.41
N ARG A 17 5.31 1.37 13.59
CA ARG A 17 6.54 0.63 13.79
C ARG A 17 6.33 -0.51 14.79
N VAL A 18 6.24 -1.71 14.26
CA VAL A 18 5.93 -2.96 14.96
C VAL A 18 7.01 -4.01 14.69
N ARG A 19 7.05 -5.07 15.49
CA ARG A 19 8.02 -6.18 15.33
C ARG A 19 7.56 -7.20 14.30
N GLY A 20 6.26 -7.46 14.19
CA GLY A 20 5.66 -8.35 13.20
C GLY A 20 4.76 -7.57 12.24
N PHE A 21 4.97 -7.69 10.93
CA PHE A 21 4.24 -6.95 9.91
C PHE A 21 4.22 -7.70 8.58
N VAL A 22 3.39 -7.23 7.66
CA VAL A 22 3.30 -7.77 6.30
C VAL A 22 3.82 -6.74 5.31
N GLN A 23 4.62 -7.20 4.33
CA GLN A 23 5.10 -6.36 3.22
C GLN A 23 4.61 -6.86 1.87
N ASP A 24 4.46 -5.95 0.93
CA ASP A 24 4.28 -6.23 -0.51
C ASP A 24 5.62 -6.50 -1.20
N ASP A 25 6.53 -7.16 -0.49
CA ASP A 25 7.87 -7.47 -0.94
C ASP A 25 7.87 -8.38 -2.16
N ALA A 26 8.67 -8.00 -3.17
CA ALA A 26 8.82 -8.74 -4.41
C ALA A 26 10.26 -8.62 -4.95
N HIS A 27 10.63 -9.56 -5.82
CA HIS A 27 11.96 -9.66 -6.37
C HIS A 27 11.92 -9.75 -7.89
N ILE A 28 12.74 -8.94 -8.56
CA ILE A 28 12.90 -8.94 -10.00
C ILE A 28 14.30 -9.49 -10.29
N PHE A 29 14.39 -10.52 -11.14
CA PHE A 29 15.65 -11.02 -11.65
C PHE A 29 15.83 -10.47 -13.07
N CYS A 30 16.93 -9.76 -13.30
CA CYS A 30 17.18 -9.08 -14.56
C CYS A 30 18.67 -9.11 -14.92
N THR A 31 18.99 -8.76 -16.16
CA THR A 31 20.37 -8.49 -16.56
C THR A 31 20.80 -7.12 -16.06
N GLU A 32 22.11 -6.86 -16.03
CA GLU A 32 22.64 -5.55 -15.63
C GLU A 32 22.07 -4.41 -16.51
N ALA A 33 21.96 -4.63 -17.82
CA ALA A 33 21.38 -3.66 -18.75
C ALA A 33 19.88 -3.35 -18.50
N GLN A 34 19.18 -4.24 -17.80
CA GLN A 34 17.76 -4.08 -17.48
C GLN A 34 17.52 -3.35 -16.16
N ILE A 35 18.56 -3.09 -15.34
CA ILE A 35 18.38 -2.43 -14.03
C ILE A 35 17.64 -1.10 -14.18
N GLN A 36 18.16 -0.19 -15.00
CA GLN A 36 17.56 1.15 -15.16
C GLN A 36 16.13 1.11 -15.72
N PRO A 37 15.82 0.37 -16.81
CA PRO A 37 14.44 0.22 -17.29
C PRO A 37 13.48 -0.34 -16.23
N GLU A 38 13.87 -1.35 -15.48
CA GLU A 38 13.05 -1.96 -14.42
C GLU A 38 12.80 -0.99 -13.26
N VAL A 39 13.84 -0.25 -12.84
CA VAL A 39 13.71 0.78 -11.82
C VAL A 39 12.78 1.90 -12.30
N SER A 40 12.90 2.34 -13.55
CA SER A 40 12.01 3.35 -14.14
C SER A 40 10.55 2.87 -14.17
N ALA A 41 10.30 1.66 -14.64
CA ALA A 41 8.95 1.07 -14.65
C ALA A 41 8.36 0.93 -13.23
N PHE A 42 9.21 0.60 -12.25
CA PHE A 42 8.80 0.56 -10.86
C PHE A 42 8.41 1.94 -10.32
N ILE A 43 9.17 2.99 -10.63
CA ILE A 43 8.87 4.37 -10.22
C ILE A 43 7.51 4.80 -10.79
N ASP A 44 7.28 4.56 -12.08
CA ASP A 44 6.00 4.87 -12.73
C ASP A 44 4.84 4.15 -12.06
N PHE A 45 4.99 2.86 -11.79
CA PHE A 45 3.95 2.07 -11.13
C PHE A 45 3.70 2.52 -9.68
N LEU A 46 4.74 2.85 -8.92
CA LEU A 46 4.62 3.38 -7.57
C LEU A 46 3.82 4.70 -7.57
N HIS A 47 4.08 5.60 -8.52
CA HIS A 47 3.35 6.84 -8.63
C HIS A 47 1.86 6.63 -8.92
N VAL A 48 1.52 5.70 -9.81
CA VAL A 48 0.11 5.34 -10.07
C VAL A 48 -0.56 4.83 -8.80
N VAL A 49 0.08 3.88 -8.10
CA VAL A 49 -0.47 3.31 -6.86
C VAL A 49 -0.66 4.39 -5.79
N TYR A 50 0.35 5.24 -5.57
CA TYR A 50 0.22 6.29 -4.55
C TYR A 50 -0.86 7.33 -4.92
N ALA A 51 -1.00 7.67 -6.21
CA ALA A 51 -2.06 8.55 -6.68
C ALA A 51 -3.46 7.95 -6.46
N ASP A 52 -3.65 6.65 -6.71
CA ASP A 52 -4.91 5.93 -6.45
C ASP A 52 -5.30 5.99 -4.97
N PHE A 53 -4.32 5.99 -4.07
CA PHE A 53 -4.54 6.17 -2.63
C PHE A 53 -4.61 7.64 -2.19
N GLY A 54 -4.53 8.60 -3.12
CA GLY A 54 -4.67 10.03 -2.82
C GLY A 54 -3.39 10.74 -2.41
N PHE A 55 -2.21 10.11 -2.55
CA PHE A 55 -0.93 10.72 -2.22
C PHE A 55 -0.27 11.33 -3.46
N SER A 56 -0.02 12.64 -3.42
CA SER A 56 0.66 13.39 -4.50
C SER A 56 2.09 13.82 -4.13
N GLU A 57 2.42 13.86 -2.84
CA GLU A 57 3.74 14.29 -2.36
C GLU A 57 4.56 13.09 -1.89
N VAL A 58 5.62 12.77 -2.62
CA VAL A 58 6.56 11.71 -2.28
C VAL A 58 7.93 12.32 -2.03
N VAL A 59 8.61 11.86 -0.99
CA VAL A 59 10.00 12.23 -0.69
C VAL A 59 10.92 11.12 -1.20
N TYR A 60 11.89 11.47 -2.06
CA TYR A 60 12.82 10.55 -2.70
C TYR A 60 14.20 10.67 -2.09
N ARG A 61 14.81 9.55 -1.77
CA ARG A 61 16.18 9.48 -1.25
C ARG A 61 16.92 8.32 -1.88
N LEU A 62 18.20 8.54 -2.21
CA LEU A 62 19.11 7.50 -2.67
C LEU A 62 20.10 7.20 -1.55
N SER A 63 19.99 6.04 -0.93
CA SER A 63 20.90 5.56 0.11
C SER A 63 22.05 4.81 -0.55
N THR A 64 23.24 5.37 -0.43
CA THR A 64 24.46 4.88 -1.08
C THR A 64 25.30 4.01 -0.14
N ARG A 65 26.43 3.53 -0.63
CA ARG A 65 27.29 2.50 0.00
C ARG A 65 27.68 2.81 1.45
N PRO A 66 27.49 1.87 2.38
CA PRO A 66 28.04 1.96 3.73
C PRO A 66 29.54 1.56 3.74
N GLU A 67 30.23 1.87 4.85
CA GLU A 67 31.62 1.49 5.04
C GLU A 67 31.78 -0.05 4.98
N GLN A 68 30.95 -0.77 5.74
CA GLN A 68 30.91 -2.24 5.71
C GLN A 68 29.92 -2.73 4.68
N ARG A 69 30.42 -3.31 3.59
CA ARG A 69 29.62 -3.79 2.46
C ARG A 69 30.20 -5.03 1.81
N VAL A 70 29.38 -5.72 1.03
CA VAL A 70 29.80 -6.80 0.13
C VAL A 70 29.85 -6.29 -1.32
N GLY A 71 30.57 -7.01 -2.18
CA GLY A 71 30.77 -6.62 -3.58
C GLY A 71 31.98 -5.70 -3.77
N THR A 72 32.27 -5.38 -5.02
CA THR A 72 33.37 -4.51 -5.40
C THR A 72 32.91 -3.04 -5.51
N ASP A 73 33.86 -2.10 -5.44
CA ASP A 73 33.52 -0.69 -5.65
C ASP A 73 32.91 -0.46 -7.03
N ALA A 74 33.37 -1.19 -8.06
CA ALA A 74 32.81 -1.12 -9.40
C ALA A 74 31.35 -1.58 -9.46
N ASP A 75 30.93 -2.59 -8.68
CA ASP A 75 29.53 -3.02 -8.58
C ASP A 75 28.68 -1.93 -7.96
N TRP A 76 29.18 -1.31 -6.88
CA TRP A 76 28.50 -0.20 -6.22
C TRP A 76 28.39 1.03 -7.11
N ASP A 77 29.46 1.41 -7.83
CA ASP A 77 29.44 2.52 -8.78
C ASP A 77 28.37 2.33 -9.85
N ARG A 78 28.24 1.13 -10.41
CA ARG A 78 27.22 0.80 -11.41
C ARG A 78 25.82 0.83 -10.83
N ALA A 79 25.63 0.23 -9.66
CA ALA A 79 24.31 0.17 -9.02
C ALA A 79 23.82 1.56 -8.61
N GLU A 80 24.65 2.35 -7.94
CA GLU A 80 24.32 3.72 -7.51
C GLU A 80 24.01 4.60 -8.71
N LYS A 81 24.85 4.50 -9.76
CA LYS A 81 24.61 5.25 -11.00
C LYS A 81 23.29 4.87 -11.67
N ALA A 82 22.97 3.60 -11.78
CA ALA A 82 21.72 3.14 -12.40
C ALA A 82 20.48 3.67 -11.65
N LEU A 83 20.53 3.70 -10.32
CA LEU A 83 19.45 4.24 -9.49
C LEU A 83 19.35 5.78 -9.62
N ALA A 84 20.47 6.48 -9.62
CA ALA A 84 20.51 7.93 -9.82
C ALA A 84 19.99 8.31 -11.21
N ASP A 85 20.47 7.65 -12.26
CA ASP A 85 20.03 7.89 -13.64
C ASP A 85 18.51 7.70 -13.81
N ALA A 86 17.91 6.70 -13.11
CA ALA A 86 16.47 6.49 -13.13
C ALA A 86 15.70 7.63 -12.45
N LEU A 87 16.17 8.12 -11.31
CA LEU A 87 15.58 9.27 -10.61
C LEU A 87 15.69 10.56 -11.45
N ASP A 88 16.84 10.80 -12.07
CA ASP A 88 17.10 11.96 -12.92
C ASP A 88 16.25 11.93 -14.19
N ALA A 89 16.09 10.75 -14.82
CA ALA A 89 15.22 10.57 -15.98
C ALA A 89 13.76 10.97 -15.69
N HIS A 90 13.28 10.70 -14.48
CA HIS A 90 11.96 11.12 -14.00
C HIS A 90 11.94 12.57 -13.47
N LYS A 91 13.07 13.27 -13.45
CA LYS A 91 13.21 14.65 -12.91
C LYS A 91 12.71 14.79 -11.49
N LEU A 92 12.93 13.78 -10.67
CA LEU A 92 12.45 13.74 -9.28
C LEU A 92 13.39 14.56 -8.37
N PRO A 93 12.86 15.27 -7.38
CA PRO A 93 13.66 16.04 -6.41
C PRO A 93 14.22 15.12 -5.32
N TRP A 94 15.23 14.34 -5.64
CA TRP A 94 15.82 13.38 -4.71
C TRP A 94 17.03 13.95 -3.96
N LYS A 95 17.36 13.32 -2.81
CA LYS A 95 18.54 13.62 -2.01
C LYS A 95 19.34 12.34 -1.76
N GLU A 96 20.65 12.46 -1.79
CA GLU A 96 21.55 11.40 -1.39
C GLU A 96 21.61 11.26 0.13
N LEU A 97 21.66 9.99 0.60
CA LEU A 97 21.94 9.60 1.98
C LEU A 97 23.21 8.72 1.99
N PRO A 98 24.40 9.33 2.10
CA PRO A 98 25.66 8.59 2.10
C PRO A 98 25.74 7.63 3.28
N GLY A 99 26.12 6.38 3.00
CA GLY A 99 26.31 5.35 4.03
C GLY A 99 25.05 4.66 4.53
N GLU A 100 23.86 5.04 4.07
CA GLU A 100 22.57 4.50 4.54
C GLU A 100 22.05 3.32 3.67
N GLY A 101 22.81 2.92 2.66
CA GLY A 101 22.53 1.73 1.87
C GLY A 101 22.62 0.46 2.72
N ALA A 102 21.99 -0.64 2.27
CA ALA A 102 22.21 -1.92 2.92
C ALA A 102 23.62 -2.45 2.60
N PHE A 103 24.12 -3.35 3.42
CA PHE A 103 25.45 -3.90 3.21
C PHE A 103 25.64 -4.64 1.86
N TYR A 104 24.53 -5.00 1.20
CA TYR A 104 24.52 -5.76 -0.07
C TYR A 104 24.10 -4.92 -1.29
N GLY A 105 23.62 -3.68 -1.11
CA GLY A 105 23.28 -2.83 -2.24
C GLY A 105 22.66 -1.48 -1.89
N PRO A 106 22.78 -0.51 -2.81
CA PRO A 106 22.15 0.79 -2.69
C PRO A 106 20.64 0.67 -2.91
N LYS A 107 19.88 1.67 -2.43
CA LYS A 107 18.42 1.69 -2.53
C LYS A 107 17.88 3.08 -2.79
N ILE A 108 16.77 3.15 -3.54
CA ILE A 108 15.89 4.31 -3.53
C ILE A 108 14.83 4.09 -2.44
N GLU A 109 14.61 5.11 -1.63
CA GLU A 109 13.57 5.16 -0.62
C GLU A 109 12.48 6.15 -1.04
N PHE A 110 11.23 5.69 -0.99
CA PHE A 110 10.04 6.47 -1.23
C PHE A 110 9.31 6.66 0.08
N SER A 111 9.16 7.90 0.51
CA SER A 111 8.57 8.21 1.81
C SER A 111 7.38 9.13 1.67
N LEU A 112 6.36 8.92 2.51
CA LEU A 112 5.20 9.79 2.63
C LEU A 112 5.28 10.57 3.95
N LYS A 113 4.61 11.72 3.98
CA LYS A 113 4.39 12.49 5.21
C LYS A 113 3.07 12.09 5.84
N ASP A 114 3.05 11.96 7.16
CA ASP A 114 1.80 11.82 7.90
C ASP A 114 1.12 13.19 8.12
N CYS A 115 -0.05 13.17 8.77
CA CYS A 115 -0.89 14.36 8.98
C CYS A 115 -0.21 15.47 9.80
N ILE A 116 0.87 15.17 10.54
CA ILE A 116 1.67 16.15 11.31
C ILE A 116 3.05 16.41 10.71
N GLY A 117 3.30 15.94 9.47
CA GLY A 117 4.50 16.20 8.70
C GLY A 117 5.69 15.29 8.99
N ARG A 118 5.54 14.22 9.80
CA ARG A 118 6.61 13.22 9.99
C ARG A 118 6.77 12.41 8.71
N VAL A 119 8.02 12.18 8.34
CA VAL A 119 8.37 11.40 7.13
C VAL A 119 8.51 9.93 7.47
N TRP A 120 7.74 9.08 6.80
CA TRP A 120 7.78 7.64 6.94
C TRP A 120 8.22 6.96 5.65
N GLN A 121 9.29 6.20 5.72
CA GLN A 121 9.71 5.34 4.62
C GLN A 121 8.68 4.23 4.40
N LEU A 122 8.26 4.06 3.15
CA LEU A 122 7.33 3.03 2.69
C LEU A 122 7.93 2.23 1.55
N GLY A 123 7.85 2.77 0.32
CA GLY A 123 8.38 2.10 -0.85
C GLY A 123 9.91 2.06 -0.87
N THR A 124 10.44 1.01 -1.46
CA THR A 124 11.88 0.86 -1.74
C THR A 124 12.09 0.09 -3.03
N ILE A 125 13.19 0.40 -3.73
CA ILE A 125 13.80 -0.48 -4.72
C ILE A 125 15.29 -0.52 -4.48
N GLN A 126 15.86 -1.72 -4.46
CA GLN A 126 17.24 -1.98 -4.03
C GLN A 126 17.93 -2.93 -4.99
N VAL A 127 19.15 -2.62 -5.38
CA VAL A 127 19.96 -3.46 -6.28
C VAL A 127 20.83 -4.40 -5.47
N ASP A 128 20.82 -5.67 -5.84
CA ASP A 128 21.59 -6.72 -5.20
C ASP A 128 22.34 -7.58 -6.23
N PHE A 129 23.66 -7.46 -6.25
CA PHE A 129 24.56 -8.27 -7.07
C PHE A 129 25.05 -9.54 -6.37
N SER A 130 24.76 -9.70 -5.08
CA SER A 130 25.34 -10.76 -4.24
C SER A 130 24.43 -11.98 -4.06
N MET A 131 23.16 -11.76 -3.73
CA MET A 131 22.24 -12.83 -3.36
C MET A 131 22.03 -13.87 -4.47
N PRO A 132 21.84 -13.49 -5.76
CA PRO A 132 21.64 -14.47 -6.81
C PRO A 132 22.79 -15.47 -6.92
N GLY A 133 24.03 -14.99 -6.83
CA GLY A 133 25.20 -15.89 -6.86
C GLY A 133 25.28 -16.82 -5.64
N ARG A 134 24.86 -16.36 -4.46
CA ARG A 134 24.79 -17.19 -3.24
C ARG A 134 23.71 -18.26 -3.29
N LEU A 135 22.68 -18.03 -4.11
CA LEU A 135 21.57 -18.95 -4.33
C LEU A 135 21.79 -19.84 -5.58
N ASP A 136 22.97 -19.78 -6.20
CA ASP A 136 23.28 -20.46 -7.47
C ASP A 136 22.28 -20.15 -8.60
N ALA A 137 21.63 -18.96 -8.55
CA ALA A 137 20.72 -18.53 -9.58
C ALA A 137 21.47 -18.18 -10.86
N GLN A 138 21.04 -18.77 -11.98
CA GLN A 138 21.65 -18.57 -13.28
C GLN A 138 20.57 -18.42 -14.36
N TYR A 139 20.88 -17.65 -15.40
CA TYR A 139 20.11 -17.62 -16.63
C TYR A 139 21.01 -17.95 -17.83
N VAL A 140 20.39 -18.33 -18.95
CA VAL A 140 21.12 -18.57 -20.22
C VAL A 140 21.08 -17.30 -21.04
N ALA A 141 22.25 -16.72 -21.29
CA ALA A 141 22.41 -15.53 -22.12
C ALA A 141 22.23 -15.86 -23.63
N GLU A 142 22.14 -14.85 -24.49
CA GLU A 142 21.93 -15.00 -25.95
C GLU A 142 23.04 -15.81 -26.61
N ASP A 143 24.27 -15.74 -26.10
CA ASP A 143 25.42 -16.51 -26.56
C ASP A 143 25.46 -17.97 -26.06
N GLY A 144 24.43 -18.39 -25.30
CA GLY A 144 24.34 -19.72 -24.68
C GLY A 144 25.13 -19.86 -23.41
N SER A 145 25.85 -18.85 -22.93
CA SER A 145 26.61 -18.90 -21.66
C SER A 145 25.63 -18.81 -20.47
N ARG A 146 26.07 -19.39 -19.33
CA ARG A 146 25.34 -19.22 -18.05
C ARG A 146 25.88 -18.02 -17.31
N GLN A 147 24.99 -17.12 -16.94
CA GLN A 147 25.31 -15.89 -16.21
C GLN A 147 24.48 -15.76 -14.95
N ILE A 148 25.02 -15.05 -13.96
CA ILE A 148 24.31 -14.72 -12.71
C ILE A 148 23.48 -13.48 -12.95
N PRO A 149 22.15 -13.48 -12.67
CA PRO A 149 21.33 -12.29 -12.79
C PRO A 149 21.62 -11.29 -11.67
N VAL A 150 21.20 -10.04 -11.88
CA VAL A 150 21.02 -9.05 -10.83
C VAL A 150 19.64 -9.24 -10.21
N MET A 151 19.52 -9.01 -8.92
CA MET A 151 18.22 -9.01 -8.23
C MET A 151 17.85 -7.62 -7.75
N LEU A 152 16.61 -7.22 -8.01
CA LEU A 152 16.04 -6.02 -7.45
C LEU A 152 15.01 -6.41 -6.39
N HIS A 153 15.22 -6.01 -5.14
CA HIS A 153 14.24 -6.12 -4.08
C HIS A 153 13.34 -4.89 -4.16
N ARG A 154 12.02 -5.06 -4.19
CA ARG A 154 11.10 -3.95 -4.26
C ARG A 154 9.91 -4.10 -3.33
N ALA A 155 9.44 -2.98 -2.78
CA ALA A 155 8.15 -2.85 -2.11
C ALA A 155 7.57 -1.48 -2.43
N ILE A 156 6.26 -1.39 -2.71
CA ILE A 156 5.55 -0.13 -2.99
C ILE A 156 4.97 0.43 -1.70
N LEU A 157 4.15 -0.36 -1.01
CA LEU A 157 3.48 0.05 0.22
C LEU A 157 4.39 -0.11 1.45
N GLY A 158 5.43 -0.94 1.35
CA GLY A 158 6.28 -1.29 2.47
C GLY A 158 5.50 -2.10 3.52
N SER A 159 5.55 -1.71 4.79
CA SER A 159 4.70 -2.34 5.82
C SER A 159 3.24 -1.94 5.62
N PHE A 160 2.36 -2.93 5.44
CA PHE A 160 0.91 -2.68 5.34
C PHE A 160 0.37 -2.00 6.59
N GLU A 161 0.86 -2.37 7.77
CA GLU A 161 0.45 -1.77 9.04
C GLU A 161 0.76 -0.27 9.05
N ARG A 162 1.98 0.12 8.64
CA ARG A 162 2.37 1.52 8.54
C ARG A 162 1.57 2.26 7.47
N PHE A 163 1.40 1.67 6.30
CA PHE A 163 0.64 2.27 5.21
C PHE A 163 -0.82 2.50 5.60
N ILE A 164 -1.47 1.50 6.23
CA ILE A 164 -2.84 1.62 6.75
C ILE A 164 -2.92 2.72 7.81
N GLY A 165 -1.92 2.81 8.70
CA GLY A 165 -1.86 3.88 9.70
C GLY A 165 -1.82 5.27 9.06
N ILE A 166 -0.98 5.47 8.04
CA ILE A 166 -0.90 6.72 7.29
C ILE A 166 -2.22 7.01 6.56
N LEU A 167 -2.86 5.99 5.96
CA LEU A 167 -4.17 6.14 5.31
C LEU A 167 -5.26 6.58 6.29
N ILE A 168 -5.31 5.98 7.49
CA ILE A 168 -6.28 6.34 8.52
C ILE A 168 -6.12 7.81 8.91
N GLU A 169 -4.87 8.28 9.10
CA GLU A 169 -4.57 9.66 9.42
C GLU A 169 -4.90 10.60 8.24
N HIS A 170 -4.49 10.23 7.01
CA HIS A 170 -4.70 11.03 5.80
C HIS A 170 -6.20 11.29 5.52
N TYR A 171 -7.02 10.25 5.65
CA TYR A 171 -8.46 10.34 5.42
C TYR A 171 -9.26 10.66 6.69
N GLU A 172 -8.61 10.86 7.85
CA GLU A 172 -9.29 11.00 9.15
C GLU A 172 -10.31 9.88 9.39
N GLY A 173 -10.05 8.67 8.84
CA GLY A 173 -10.94 7.53 8.83
C GLY A 173 -12.16 7.66 7.88
N VAL A 174 -12.28 8.76 7.12
CA VAL A 174 -13.33 8.99 6.12
C VAL A 174 -12.84 8.47 4.76
N PHE A 175 -12.64 7.17 4.67
CA PHE A 175 -12.13 6.54 3.45
C PHE A 175 -13.06 6.75 2.24
N PRO A 176 -12.52 6.93 1.03
CA PRO A 176 -13.33 6.83 -0.18
C PRO A 176 -13.99 5.45 -0.26
N THR A 177 -15.13 5.37 -0.94
CA THR A 177 -15.99 4.17 -0.92
C THR A 177 -15.24 2.88 -1.27
N TRP A 178 -14.34 2.92 -2.23
CA TRP A 178 -13.59 1.73 -2.65
C TRP A 178 -12.63 1.20 -1.57
N LEU A 179 -12.13 2.07 -0.66
CA LEU A 179 -11.26 1.72 0.47
C LEU A 179 -12.03 1.41 1.77
N ALA A 180 -13.28 1.90 1.89
CA ALA A 180 -14.03 1.74 3.13
C ALA A 180 -14.19 0.27 3.51
N PRO A 181 -13.85 -0.15 4.75
CA PRO A 181 -14.00 -1.54 5.19
C PRO A 181 -15.44 -2.04 5.08
N LYS A 182 -16.41 -1.13 5.27
CA LYS A 182 -17.85 -1.34 5.09
C LYS A 182 -18.35 -0.23 4.17
N GLN A 183 -18.81 -0.59 2.97
CA GLN A 183 -19.22 0.38 1.94
C GLN A 183 -20.67 0.78 2.08
N ALA A 184 -21.53 -0.15 2.48
CA ALA A 184 -22.95 0.10 2.68
C ALA A 184 -23.49 -0.67 3.88
N VAL A 185 -24.49 -0.08 4.55
CA VAL A 185 -25.29 -0.76 5.58
C VAL A 185 -26.76 -0.60 5.25
N VAL A 186 -27.48 -1.73 5.20
CA VAL A 186 -28.93 -1.74 5.01
C VAL A 186 -29.62 -1.69 6.38
N LEU A 187 -30.53 -0.74 6.54
CA LEU A 187 -31.22 -0.44 7.80
C LEU A 187 -32.72 -0.64 7.64
N ASN A 188 -33.30 -1.62 8.32
CA ASN A 188 -34.77 -1.75 8.40
C ASN A 188 -35.35 -0.77 9.44
N ILE A 189 -36.54 -0.25 9.18
CA ILE A 189 -37.27 0.62 10.13
C ILE A 189 -37.93 -0.23 11.20
N THR A 190 -38.56 -1.33 10.83
CA THR A 190 -39.18 -2.32 11.75
C THR A 190 -38.82 -3.75 11.32
N ASP A 191 -39.11 -4.73 12.16
CA ASP A 191 -38.81 -6.15 11.89
C ASP A 191 -39.53 -6.67 10.61
N LYS A 192 -40.64 -6.05 10.20
CA LYS A 192 -41.39 -6.43 8.99
C LYS A 192 -40.56 -6.36 7.71
N GLN A 193 -39.59 -5.45 7.64
CA GLN A 193 -38.75 -5.27 6.46
C GLN A 193 -37.44 -6.08 6.53
N SER A 194 -37.21 -6.89 7.57
CA SER A 194 -35.95 -7.62 7.76
C SER A 194 -35.62 -8.57 6.61
N GLU A 195 -36.60 -9.29 6.08
CA GLU A 195 -36.39 -10.19 4.94
C GLU A 195 -35.95 -9.43 3.68
N TYR A 196 -36.60 -8.30 3.40
CA TYR A 196 -36.21 -7.47 2.25
C TYR A 196 -34.85 -6.83 2.44
N ALA A 197 -34.54 -6.31 3.63
CA ALA A 197 -33.24 -5.76 3.94
C ALA A 197 -32.12 -6.81 3.77
N GLN A 198 -32.36 -8.07 4.15
CA GLN A 198 -31.42 -9.16 3.92
C GLN A 198 -31.23 -9.45 2.42
N LYS A 199 -32.31 -9.46 1.63
CA LYS A 199 -32.21 -9.61 0.16
C LYS A 199 -31.38 -8.50 -0.49
N VAL A 200 -31.52 -7.27 -0.02
CA VAL A 200 -30.71 -6.13 -0.50
C VAL A 200 -29.23 -6.32 -0.13
N GLU A 201 -28.93 -6.71 1.11
CA GLU A 201 -27.55 -7.02 1.55
C GLU A 201 -26.95 -8.12 0.67
N ASP A 202 -27.66 -9.22 0.45
CA ASP A 202 -27.19 -10.36 -0.33
C ASP A 202 -26.94 -9.95 -1.79
N SER A 203 -27.81 -9.11 -2.36
CA SER A 203 -27.62 -8.56 -3.70
C SER A 203 -26.35 -7.71 -3.79
N LEU A 204 -26.08 -6.86 -2.81
CA LEU A 204 -24.86 -6.05 -2.76
C LEU A 204 -23.61 -6.93 -2.65
N LYS A 205 -23.62 -7.93 -1.77
CA LYS A 205 -22.51 -8.88 -1.60
C LYS A 205 -22.23 -9.67 -2.88
N ASN A 206 -23.26 -10.15 -3.53
CA ASN A 206 -23.16 -10.90 -4.79
C ASN A 206 -22.58 -10.05 -5.94
N ASN A 207 -22.71 -8.72 -5.84
CA ASN A 207 -22.08 -7.76 -6.76
C ASN A 207 -20.72 -7.24 -6.27
N GLY A 208 -20.12 -7.89 -5.26
CA GLY A 208 -18.76 -7.60 -4.80
C GLY A 208 -18.64 -6.43 -3.79
N PHE A 209 -19.74 -5.89 -3.30
CA PHE A 209 -19.70 -4.82 -2.28
C PHE A 209 -19.53 -5.39 -0.87
N ARG A 210 -18.74 -4.69 -0.05
CA ARG A 210 -18.62 -4.95 1.38
C ARG A 210 -19.80 -4.33 2.11
N ALA A 211 -20.91 -5.05 2.13
CA ALA A 211 -22.17 -4.60 2.74
C ALA A 211 -22.55 -5.45 3.96
N SER A 212 -23.37 -4.90 4.83
CA SER A 212 -24.03 -5.60 5.92
C SER A 212 -25.42 -5.02 6.18
N SER A 213 -26.28 -5.73 6.90
CA SER A 213 -27.53 -5.20 7.42
C SER A 213 -27.46 -4.97 8.93
N ASP A 214 -28.23 -4.00 9.41
CA ASP A 214 -28.48 -3.77 10.83
C ASP A 214 -29.97 -3.98 11.11
N LEU A 215 -30.32 -5.22 11.48
CA LEU A 215 -31.69 -5.67 11.69
C LEU A 215 -32.12 -5.59 13.16
N ARG A 216 -31.32 -4.97 14.03
CA ARG A 216 -31.63 -4.82 15.45
C ARG A 216 -32.94 -4.09 15.64
N ASN A 217 -33.72 -4.48 16.67
CA ASN A 217 -34.93 -3.77 17.06
C ASN A 217 -34.59 -2.47 17.80
N GLU A 218 -34.11 -1.49 17.04
CA GLU A 218 -33.71 -0.17 17.50
C GLU A 218 -34.33 0.93 16.64
N LYS A 219 -34.48 2.13 17.20
CA LYS A 219 -34.98 3.28 16.46
C LYS A 219 -34.08 3.59 15.26
N ILE A 220 -34.68 3.79 14.08
CA ILE A 220 -33.93 4.07 12.85
C ILE A 220 -32.93 5.24 12.99
N GLY A 221 -33.30 6.30 13.73
CA GLY A 221 -32.41 7.43 13.99
C GLY A 221 -31.18 7.05 14.78
N PHE A 222 -31.29 6.07 15.71
CA PHE A 222 -30.15 5.52 16.46
C PHE A 222 -29.22 4.74 15.54
N LYS A 223 -29.76 3.82 14.73
CA LYS A 223 -28.98 3.06 13.74
C LYS A 223 -28.22 3.97 12.78
N ILE A 224 -28.91 4.96 12.19
CA ILE A 224 -28.29 5.96 11.30
C ILE A 224 -27.14 6.68 12.01
N ARG A 225 -27.34 7.17 13.24
CA ARG A 225 -26.30 7.87 14.00
C ARG A 225 -25.08 6.99 14.24
N GLU A 226 -25.29 5.76 14.66
CA GLU A 226 -24.20 4.82 14.96
C GLU A 226 -23.33 4.55 13.73
N HIS A 227 -23.94 4.22 12.60
CA HIS A 227 -23.19 3.97 11.36
C HIS A 227 -22.60 5.24 10.74
N THR A 228 -23.19 6.41 10.97
CA THR A 228 -22.61 7.71 10.59
C THR A 228 -21.34 7.99 11.41
N ILE A 229 -21.33 7.69 12.71
CA ILE A 229 -20.12 7.82 13.56
C ILE A 229 -19.02 6.86 13.08
N GLN A 230 -19.40 5.65 12.62
CA GLN A 230 -18.49 4.69 12.01
C GLN A 230 -18.03 5.10 10.60
N LYS A 231 -18.47 6.25 10.09
CA LYS A 231 -18.09 6.82 8.78
C LYS A 231 -18.41 5.93 7.58
N VAL A 232 -19.47 5.12 7.68
CA VAL A 232 -19.95 4.28 6.58
C VAL A 232 -20.39 5.19 5.41
N PRO A 233 -19.92 4.94 4.17
CA PRO A 233 -20.24 5.77 3.01
C PRO A 233 -21.74 5.84 2.69
N TYR A 234 -22.42 4.68 2.66
CA TYR A 234 -23.82 4.60 2.28
C TYR A 234 -24.68 3.87 3.31
N LEU A 235 -25.77 4.50 3.72
CA LEU A 235 -26.83 3.88 4.53
C LEU A 235 -28.07 3.72 3.64
N LEU A 236 -28.55 2.48 3.52
CA LEU A 236 -29.69 2.12 2.69
C LEU A 236 -30.88 1.83 3.61
N VAL A 237 -31.80 2.80 3.73
CA VAL A 237 -32.94 2.67 4.64
C VAL A 237 -34.10 1.98 3.91
N VAL A 238 -34.73 1.03 4.60
CA VAL A 238 -35.83 0.23 4.09
C VAL A 238 -37.03 0.33 5.05
N GLY A 239 -38.11 0.90 4.54
CA GLY A 239 -39.42 0.94 5.17
C GLY A 239 -40.46 0.23 4.30
N ASP A 240 -41.75 0.30 4.66
CA ASP A 240 -42.85 -0.34 3.91
C ASP A 240 -42.92 0.15 2.46
N LYS A 241 -42.70 1.46 2.23
CA LYS A 241 -42.69 2.06 0.89
C LYS A 241 -41.57 1.48 0.00
N GLU A 242 -40.38 1.29 0.54
CA GLU A 242 -39.25 0.74 -0.19
C GLU A 242 -39.48 -0.73 -0.51
N VAL A 243 -40.12 -1.50 0.38
CA VAL A 243 -40.51 -2.90 0.13
C VAL A 243 -41.55 -2.98 -1.01
N GLU A 244 -42.60 -2.15 -0.97
CA GLU A 244 -43.64 -2.14 -2.00
C GLU A 244 -43.08 -1.75 -3.38
N SER A 245 -42.20 -0.75 -3.44
CA SER A 245 -41.64 -0.25 -4.70
C SER A 245 -40.36 -1.02 -5.14
N GLN A 246 -39.91 -1.99 -4.37
CA GLN A 246 -38.65 -2.74 -4.60
C GLN A 246 -37.41 -1.82 -4.76
N THR A 247 -37.32 -0.79 -3.92
CA THR A 247 -36.25 0.22 -3.91
C THR A 247 -35.61 0.31 -2.54
N VAL A 248 -34.62 1.22 -2.40
CA VAL A 248 -34.02 1.62 -1.12
C VAL A 248 -33.91 3.14 -1.04
N ALA A 249 -34.08 3.70 0.15
CA ALA A 249 -33.78 5.11 0.38
C ALA A 249 -32.29 5.28 0.69
N VAL A 250 -31.53 5.82 -0.26
CA VAL A 250 -30.07 6.00 -0.12
C VAL A 250 -29.76 7.26 0.66
N ARG A 251 -28.95 7.11 1.69
CA ARG A 251 -28.35 8.20 2.44
C ARG A 251 -26.84 8.12 2.31
N ALA A 252 -26.29 8.96 1.44
CA ALA A 252 -24.84 9.07 1.27
C ALA A 252 -24.21 9.91 2.39
N ARG A 253 -22.98 9.60 2.76
CA ARG A 253 -22.12 10.45 3.58
C ARG A 253 -21.84 11.75 2.80
N ARG A 254 -21.63 12.88 3.50
CA ARG A 254 -21.28 14.14 2.83
C ARG A 254 -19.99 13.98 2.03
N GLY A 255 -20.00 14.38 0.76
CA GLY A 255 -18.87 14.29 -0.16
C GLY A 255 -18.82 13.00 -1.01
N GLU A 256 -19.83 12.13 -0.88
CA GLU A 256 -20.02 10.94 -1.73
C GLU A 256 -21.08 11.20 -2.82
#